data_4d4e5e979389e6046e705c50270aea0a
#
_entry.id   4d4e5e979389e6046e705c50270aea0a
#
_cell.length_a   1.000
_cell.length_b   1.000
_cell.length_c   1.000
_cell.angle_alpha   90.00
_cell.angle_beta   90.00
_cell.angle_gamma   90.00
#
_symmetry.space_group_name_H-M   'P 1'
#
loop_
_entity.id
_entity.type
_entity.pdbx_description
1 polymer ?
#
loop_
_entity_poly.entity_id
_entity_poly.type
_entity_poly.pdbx_seq_one_letter_code
_entity_poly.pdbx_strand_id
1 'polypeptide(L)'
;VPFNVMGSDENVYDKDARWWSTPYEFHNKFFTGFAHVTLSGVGCPELGSLLVMPTTGALDVDYRNYGSKYTGETASPGYYSNRLSKYGVLAEVTATPRSSAERYTFPAGESHILLNLGEGLTNESGAWVRRVSDTEVEGMKLLGTFCYNPQAVFPIYFVMRVSKRPSATGFWKKQPPKYGVEAEWDKDAGNYKLYTHYGRELAGDDVGVWFSYDTTEGEQLEVRMGVSFVSVENARLNLEAEQQELSLIHI
;
A
#
# COMPACT_ATOMS: atom_id res chain seq x y z
N VAL A 1 -9.16 3.12 0.58
CA VAL A 1 -10.13 2.01 0.65
C VAL A 1 -9.41 0.77 1.15
N PRO A 2 -9.96 0.00 2.10
CA PRO A 2 -9.42 -1.30 2.45
C PRO A 2 -9.36 -2.20 1.23
N PHE A 3 -8.26 -2.87 1.05
CA PHE A 3 -8.00 -3.69 -0.13
C PHE A 3 -7.47 -5.05 0.26
N ASN A 4 -7.94 -6.09 -0.38
CA ASN A 4 -7.51 -7.46 -0.14
C ASN A 4 -7.13 -8.14 -1.45
N VAL A 5 -5.86 -8.44 -1.62
CA VAL A 5 -5.35 -9.25 -2.74
C VAL A 5 -5.47 -10.76 -2.49
N MET A 6 -5.89 -11.16 -1.27
CA MET A 6 -6.01 -12.56 -0.87
C MET A 6 -7.39 -13.16 -1.16
N GLY A 7 -8.31 -12.40 -1.75
CA GLY A 7 -9.68 -12.89 -1.97
C GLY A 7 -10.54 -12.83 -0.70
N SER A 8 -11.60 -13.63 -0.65
CA SER A 8 -12.58 -13.63 0.46
C SER A 8 -12.13 -14.42 1.68
N ASP A 9 -11.11 -15.24 1.55
CA ASP A 9 -10.57 -16.09 2.62
C ASP A 9 -9.08 -15.77 2.82
N GLU A 10 -8.66 -15.64 4.08
CA GLU A 10 -7.27 -15.41 4.44
C GLU A 10 -6.30 -16.53 4.00
N ASN A 11 -6.83 -17.71 3.70
CA ASN A 11 -6.08 -18.87 3.26
C ASN A 11 -6.08 -19.07 1.74
N VAL A 12 -6.82 -18.24 1.02
CA VAL A 12 -6.96 -18.36 -0.43
C VAL A 12 -6.39 -17.10 -1.08
N TYR A 13 -5.30 -17.28 -1.78
CA TYR A 13 -4.75 -16.28 -2.65
C TYR A 13 -5.50 -16.30 -3.98
N ASP A 14 -6.28 -15.27 -4.23
CA ASP A 14 -7.02 -15.11 -5.48
C ASP A 14 -6.56 -13.81 -6.16
N LYS A 15 -5.51 -13.95 -6.98
CA LYS A 15 -5.06 -12.85 -7.87
C LYS A 15 -6.09 -12.51 -8.93
N ASP A 16 -6.92 -13.46 -9.27
CA ASP A 16 -8.06 -13.26 -10.13
C ASP A 16 -9.22 -12.68 -9.32
N ALA A 17 -8.91 -11.63 -8.54
CA ALA A 17 -9.91 -10.87 -7.81
C ALA A 17 -11.10 -10.72 -8.73
N ARG A 18 -12.17 -11.30 -8.37
CA ARG A 18 -13.38 -11.46 -9.17
C ARG A 18 -13.62 -10.17 -9.95
N TRP A 19 -13.44 -10.20 -11.22
CA TRP A 19 -13.48 -9.06 -12.13
C TRP A 19 -14.77 -8.21 -12.07
N TRP A 20 -15.74 -8.65 -11.29
CA TRP A 20 -16.99 -7.94 -10.99
C TRP A 20 -16.98 -7.27 -9.60
N SER A 21 -16.01 -7.52 -8.74
CA SER A 21 -15.95 -6.89 -7.42
C SER A 21 -15.11 -5.62 -7.43
N THR A 22 -15.48 -4.70 -6.58
CA THR A 22 -14.63 -3.57 -6.23
C THR A 22 -13.56 -4.02 -5.24
N PRO A 23 -12.49 -3.26 -5.02
CA PRO A 23 -11.50 -3.57 -3.99
C PRO A 23 -12.09 -3.71 -2.58
N TYR A 24 -13.22 -3.06 -2.32
CA TYR A 24 -13.94 -3.13 -1.04
C TYR A 24 -15.17 -4.03 -1.16
N GLU A 25 -15.26 -4.98 -0.26
CA GLU A 25 -16.41 -5.86 -0.10
C GLU A 25 -16.80 -5.91 1.38
N PHE A 26 -18.02 -5.53 1.71
CA PHE A 26 -18.49 -5.40 3.10
C PHE A 26 -18.38 -6.71 3.90
N HIS A 27 -18.59 -7.85 3.27
CA HIS A 27 -18.50 -9.15 3.93
C HIS A 27 -17.08 -9.67 4.10
N ASN A 28 -16.12 -9.13 3.35
CA ASN A 28 -14.72 -9.48 3.47
C ASN A 28 -14.08 -8.64 4.58
N LYS A 29 -13.75 -9.28 5.69
CA LYS A 29 -13.14 -8.63 6.86
C LYS A 29 -11.63 -8.88 6.95
N PHE A 30 -11.00 -9.21 5.85
CA PHE A 30 -9.56 -9.37 5.72
C PHE A 30 -9.02 -8.44 4.65
N PHE A 31 -7.86 -7.84 4.89
CA PHE A 31 -7.22 -6.98 3.91
C PHE A 31 -5.69 -6.93 4.04
N THR A 32 -5.03 -6.45 2.99
CA THR A 32 -3.58 -6.41 2.85
C THR A 32 -3.03 -4.99 2.70
N GLY A 33 -3.87 -3.99 2.81
CA GLY A 33 -3.48 -2.57 2.79
C GLY A 33 -4.58 -1.63 2.32
N PHE A 34 -4.34 -0.35 2.47
CA PHE A 34 -5.19 0.72 1.95
C PHE A 34 -4.72 1.12 0.56
N ALA A 35 -5.57 0.89 -0.45
CA ALA A 35 -5.29 1.28 -1.82
C ALA A 35 -5.57 2.75 -2.06
N HIS A 36 -4.70 3.41 -2.80
CA HIS A 36 -4.78 4.85 -3.07
C HIS A 36 -5.40 5.20 -4.41
N VAL A 37 -5.49 4.25 -5.32
CA VAL A 37 -6.13 4.42 -6.62
C VAL A 37 -7.00 3.21 -6.88
N THR A 38 -8.32 3.44 -6.94
CA THR A 38 -9.30 2.38 -7.16
C THR A 38 -10.37 2.86 -8.12
N LEU A 39 -10.89 1.94 -8.92
CA LEU A 39 -12.16 2.15 -9.61
C LEU A 39 -13.32 1.79 -8.69
N SER A 40 -14.43 2.47 -8.83
CA SER A 40 -15.66 2.14 -8.12
C SER A 40 -16.68 1.51 -9.08
N GLY A 41 -17.43 0.53 -8.60
CA GLY A 41 -18.46 -0.14 -9.37
C GLY A 41 -18.02 -1.44 -10.02
N VAL A 42 -18.98 -2.07 -10.72
CA VAL A 42 -18.76 -3.31 -11.46
C VAL A 42 -18.10 -2.99 -12.79
N GLY A 43 -17.07 -3.74 -13.14
CA GLY A 43 -16.37 -3.52 -14.40
C GLY A 43 -15.03 -4.24 -14.43
N CYS A 44 -14.04 -3.55 -14.96
CA CYS A 44 -12.70 -4.08 -15.07
C CYS A 44 -12.01 -4.10 -13.70
N PRO A 45 -11.38 -5.20 -13.29
CA PRO A 45 -10.72 -5.34 -11.98
C PRO A 45 -9.34 -4.70 -12.02
N GLU A 46 -9.28 -3.38 -12.10
CA GLU A 46 -8.02 -2.67 -12.26
C GLU A 46 -7.79 -1.66 -11.16
N LEU A 47 -6.54 -1.18 -11.11
CA LEU A 47 -6.04 -0.30 -10.08
C LEU A 47 -5.91 -1.05 -8.74
N GLY A 48 -6.39 -0.49 -7.62
CA GLY A 48 -6.19 -1.10 -6.30
C GLY A 48 -4.73 -1.17 -5.91
N SER A 49 -3.95 -0.16 -6.28
CA SER A 49 -2.50 -0.11 -6.16
C SER A 49 -2.04 0.87 -5.08
N LEU A 50 -0.73 0.95 -4.87
CA LEU A 50 -0.09 1.79 -3.85
C LEU A 50 -0.64 1.45 -2.46
N LEU A 51 -0.41 0.20 -2.05
CA LEU A 51 -0.98 -0.33 -0.80
C LEU A 51 -0.15 0.12 0.39
N VAL A 52 -0.78 0.84 1.32
CA VAL A 52 -0.18 1.20 2.60
C VAL A 52 -0.72 0.28 3.69
N MET A 53 0.17 -0.36 4.44
CA MET A 53 -0.19 -1.29 5.50
C MET A 53 0.57 -0.99 6.79
N PRO A 54 -0.10 -0.65 7.89
CA PRO A 54 0.53 -0.58 9.20
C PRO A 54 0.62 -1.97 9.83
N THR A 55 1.78 -2.30 10.39
CA THR A 55 2.03 -3.59 11.07
C THR A 55 2.77 -3.38 12.37
N THR A 56 2.77 -4.40 13.25
CA THR A 56 3.53 -4.41 14.52
C THR A 56 4.29 -5.72 14.68
N GLY A 57 5.35 -5.71 15.48
CA GLY A 57 6.22 -6.86 15.71
C GLY A 57 7.29 -6.99 14.64
N ALA A 58 7.78 -8.19 14.39
CA ALA A 58 8.84 -8.41 13.43
C ALA A 58 8.44 -7.94 12.01
N LEU A 59 9.36 -7.28 11.32
CA LEU A 59 9.14 -6.82 9.95
C LEU A 59 8.92 -8.00 9.00
N ASP A 60 7.76 -8.04 8.38
CA ASP A 60 7.42 -8.94 7.30
C ASP A 60 6.88 -8.14 6.12
N VAL A 61 7.43 -8.34 4.93
CA VAL A 61 7.06 -7.60 3.72
C VAL A 61 6.27 -8.45 2.71
N ASP A 62 6.06 -9.71 3.05
CA ASP A 62 5.23 -10.60 2.23
C ASP A 62 3.75 -10.38 2.59
N TYR A 63 2.99 -9.85 1.62
CA TYR A 63 1.56 -9.56 1.82
C TYR A 63 0.73 -10.79 2.21
N ARG A 64 1.17 -11.99 1.86
CA ARG A 64 0.53 -13.25 2.26
C ARG A 64 0.61 -13.47 3.75
N ASN A 65 1.64 -12.95 4.40
CA ASN A 65 1.88 -13.07 5.83
C ASN A 65 1.35 -11.85 6.59
N TYR A 66 1.53 -10.63 6.08
CA TYR A 66 1.18 -9.44 6.83
C TYR A 66 -0.30 -9.04 6.76
N GLY A 67 -1.12 -9.69 5.94
CA GLY A 67 -2.55 -9.43 5.93
C GLY A 67 -3.21 -9.56 7.30
N SER A 68 -4.29 -8.85 7.54
CA SER A 68 -4.99 -8.81 8.82
C SER A 68 -6.50 -8.83 8.67
N LYS A 69 -7.18 -9.55 9.55
CA LYS A 69 -8.60 -9.31 9.82
C LYS A 69 -8.76 -7.95 10.50
N TYR A 70 -9.95 -7.38 10.38
CA TYR A 70 -10.29 -6.13 11.05
C TYR A 70 -11.69 -6.15 11.66
N THR A 71 -11.88 -5.30 12.66
CA THR A 71 -13.13 -5.11 13.40
C THR A 71 -13.42 -3.63 13.60
N GLY A 72 -14.56 -3.29 14.16
CA GLY A 72 -14.89 -1.90 14.54
C GLY A 72 -14.91 -0.96 13.34
N GLU A 73 -15.37 -1.46 12.19
CA GLU A 73 -15.45 -0.70 10.96
C GLU A 73 -16.46 0.43 11.08
N THR A 74 -16.05 1.63 10.71
CA THR A 74 -16.91 2.81 10.61
C THR A 74 -16.64 3.51 9.29
N ALA A 75 -17.69 3.87 8.57
CA ALA A 75 -17.60 4.58 7.31
C ALA A 75 -18.62 5.72 7.27
N SER A 76 -18.18 6.88 6.82
CA SER A 76 -19.01 8.03 6.49
C SER A 76 -18.42 8.75 5.28
N PRO A 77 -19.16 9.64 4.61
CA PRO A 77 -18.58 10.40 3.50
C PRO A 77 -17.28 11.09 3.92
N GLY A 78 -16.18 10.79 3.22
CA GLY A 78 -14.86 11.36 3.51
C GLY A 78 -14.08 10.71 4.65
N TYR A 79 -14.63 9.75 5.37
CA TYR A 79 -13.92 9.12 6.50
C TYR A 79 -14.19 7.62 6.58
N TYR A 80 -13.12 6.87 6.84
CA TYR A 80 -13.17 5.44 7.09
C TYR A 80 -12.25 5.08 8.27
N SER A 81 -12.68 4.16 9.12
CA SER A 81 -11.81 3.60 10.16
C SER A 81 -12.08 2.12 10.41
N ASN A 82 -11.06 1.42 10.87
CA ASN A 82 -11.13 0.05 11.37
C ASN A 82 -9.99 -0.24 12.36
N ARG A 83 -10.11 -1.34 13.08
CA ARG A 83 -9.06 -1.86 13.97
C ARG A 83 -8.51 -3.17 13.42
N LEU A 84 -7.22 -3.19 13.14
CA LEU A 84 -6.49 -4.35 12.67
C LEU A 84 -6.33 -5.38 13.80
N SER A 85 -6.98 -6.54 13.67
CA SER A 85 -7.05 -7.54 14.74
C SER A 85 -5.68 -8.16 15.04
N LYS A 86 -4.85 -8.36 14.00
CA LYS A 86 -3.52 -8.94 14.14
C LYS A 86 -2.53 -8.01 14.86
N TYR A 87 -2.67 -6.72 14.66
CA TYR A 87 -1.68 -5.72 15.04
C TYR A 87 -2.14 -4.79 16.17
N GLY A 88 -3.43 -4.80 16.52
CA GLY A 88 -4.01 -3.88 17.50
C GLY A 88 -4.07 -2.41 17.03
N VAL A 89 -3.71 -2.14 15.79
CA VAL A 89 -3.66 -0.79 15.22
C VAL A 89 -5.06 -0.30 14.91
N LEU A 90 -5.39 0.92 15.33
CA LEU A 90 -6.54 1.66 14.81
C LEU A 90 -6.09 2.43 13.57
N ALA A 91 -6.73 2.16 12.45
CA ALA A 91 -6.51 2.85 11.20
C ALA A 91 -7.67 3.80 10.89
N GLU A 92 -7.36 5.04 10.54
CA GLU A 92 -8.29 6.09 10.15
C GLU A 92 -7.82 6.67 8.82
N VAL A 93 -8.71 6.79 7.84
CA VAL A 93 -8.36 7.18 6.47
C VAL A 93 -9.35 8.19 5.93
N THR A 94 -8.83 9.22 5.28
CA THR A 94 -9.60 10.18 4.49
C THR A 94 -8.92 10.42 3.15
N ALA A 95 -9.66 10.96 2.19
CA ALA A 95 -9.12 11.27 0.87
C ALA A 95 -9.76 12.52 0.27
N THR A 96 -8.98 13.18 -0.54
CA THR A 96 -9.39 14.22 -1.48
C THR A 96 -9.34 13.65 -2.91
N PRO A 97 -9.67 14.40 -3.96
CA PRO A 97 -9.64 13.88 -5.33
C PRO A 97 -8.30 13.29 -5.78
N ARG A 98 -7.16 13.78 -5.26
CA ARG A 98 -5.82 13.38 -5.72
C ARG A 98 -4.83 13.13 -4.58
N SER A 99 -5.31 13.13 -3.34
CA SER A 99 -4.47 12.83 -2.18
C SER A 99 -5.22 12.07 -1.11
N SER A 100 -4.48 11.46 -0.18
CA SER A 100 -5.00 10.79 1.00
C SER A 100 -4.28 11.26 2.26
N ALA A 101 -4.96 11.15 3.39
CA ALA A 101 -4.37 11.23 4.70
C ALA A 101 -4.83 10.03 5.53
N GLU A 102 -3.87 9.38 6.17
CA GLU A 102 -4.08 8.20 6.99
C GLU A 102 -3.45 8.44 8.35
N ARG A 103 -4.13 8.01 9.40
CA ARG A 103 -3.63 8.05 10.77
C ARG A 103 -3.72 6.65 11.36
N TYR A 104 -2.61 6.20 11.88
CA TYR A 104 -2.47 4.91 12.52
C TYR A 104 -2.12 5.09 13.99
N THR A 105 -3.00 4.61 14.88
CA THR A 105 -2.74 4.59 16.32
C THR A 105 -2.19 3.22 16.70
N PHE A 106 -0.95 3.19 17.14
CA PHE A 106 -0.21 1.97 17.43
C PHE A 106 -0.22 1.61 18.91
N PRO A 107 -0.13 0.31 19.24
CA PRO A 107 0.27 -0.12 20.58
C PRO A 107 1.77 0.16 20.82
N ALA A 108 2.23 -0.05 22.04
CA ALA A 108 3.65 0.03 22.35
C ALA A 108 4.43 -1.12 21.71
N GLY A 109 5.61 -0.82 21.15
CA GLY A 109 6.52 -1.80 20.58
C GLY A 109 7.05 -1.47 19.21
N GLU A 110 7.64 -2.46 18.55
CA GLU A 110 8.12 -2.33 17.18
C GLU A 110 6.93 -2.22 16.20
N SER A 111 6.94 -1.21 15.38
CA SER A 111 5.85 -0.88 14.46
C SER A 111 6.39 -0.49 13.08
N HIS A 112 5.60 -0.74 12.04
CA HIS A 112 6.02 -0.46 10.68
C HIS A 112 4.88 0.16 9.85
N ILE A 113 5.27 0.99 8.90
CA ILE A 113 4.43 1.43 7.78
C ILE A 113 5.05 0.88 6.51
N LEU A 114 4.30 0.06 5.79
CA LEU A 114 4.71 -0.58 4.54
C LEU A 114 4.02 0.13 3.37
N LEU A 115 4.75 0.43 2.30
CA LEU A 115 4.17 0.81 1.01
C LEU A 115 4.53 -0.28 0.00
N ASN A 116 3.54 -1.05 -0.42
CA ASN A 116 3.69 -2.12 -1.39
C ASN A 116 3.31 -1.61 -2.79
N LEU A 117 4.27 -1.68 -3.71
CA LEU A 117 4.12 -1.32 -5.11
C LEU A 117 4.02 -2.55 -6.02
N GLY A 118 4.22 -3.75 -5.48
CA GLY A 118 4.17 -5.00 -6.22
C GLY A 118 2.76 -5.49 -6.45
N GLU A 119 1.84 -5.22 -5.54
CA GLU A 119 0.51 -5.81 -5.56
C GLU A 119 -0.57 -4.81 -6.04
N GLY A 120 -1.61 -5.37 -6.66
CA GLY A 120 -2.76 -4.66 -7.19
C GLY A 120 -3.79 -5.63 -7.75
N LEU A 121 -4.80 -5.12 -8.46
CA LEU A 121 -5.86 -5.95 -9.06
C LEU A 121 -5.50 -6.51 -10.42
N THR A 122 -4.51 -5.96 -11.09
CA THR A 122 -4.10 -6.36 -12.44
C THR A 122 -2.61 -6.67 -12.52
N ASN A 123 -2.22 -7.28 -13.63
CA ASN A 123 -0.85 -7.62 -13.92
C ASN A 123 -0.05 -6.37 -14.22
N GLU A 124 0.57 -5.86 -13.21
CA GLU A 124 1.46 -4.73 -13.32
C GLU A 124 2.85 -5.18 -13.71
N SER A 125 3.49 -4.36 -14.49
CA SER A 125 4.84 -4.61 -14.95
C SER A 125 5.74 -3.43 -14.66
N GLY A 126 6.25 -3.38 -13.45
CA GLY A 126 7.28 -2.46 -13.07
C GLY A 126 6.83 -1.28 -12.22
N ALA A 127 7.68 -1.00 -11.25
CA ALA A 127 7.60 0.16 -10.38
C ALA A 127 9.00 0.65 -10.03
N TRP A 128 9.11 1.87 -9.59
CA TRP A 128 10.29 2.37 -8.91
C TRP A 128 9.91 3.25 -7.73
N VAL A 129 10.77 3.28 -6.72
CA VAL A 129 10.62 4.11 -5.54
C VAL A 129 11.96 4.73 -5.19
N ARG A 130 11.95 6.01 -4.85
CA ARG A 130 13.13 6.78 -4.45
C ARG A 130 12.88 7.46 -3.11
N ARG A 131 13.86 7.39 -2.22
CA ARG A 131 13.88 8.14 -0.97
C ARG A 131 14.36 9.56 -1.23
N VAL A 132 13.50 10.53 -0.95
CA VAL A 132 13.79 11.97 -1.06
C VAL A 132 14.40 12.47 0.23
N SER A 133 13.84 12.07 1.37
CA SER A 133 14.30 12.38 2.72
C SER A 133 14.08 11.19 3.66
N ASP A 134 14.34 11.38 4.95
CA ASP A 134 14.05 10.34 5.95
C ASP A 134 12.54 10.09 6.13
N THR A 135 11.71 11.06 5.73
CA THR A 135 10.25 11.00 5.90
C THR A 135 9.49 11.07 4.58
N GLU A 136 10.17 11.09 3.44
CA GLU A 136 9.52 11.22 2.15
C GLU A 136 10.08 10.26 1.11
N VAL A 137 9.19 9.59 0.42
CA VAL A 137 9.48 8.79 -0.77
C VAL A 137 8.60 9.24 -1.92
N GLU A 138 9.11 9.04 -3.13
CA GLU A 138 8.38 9.27 -4.37
C GLU A 138 8.62 8.13 -5.34
N GLY A 139 7.76 7.98 -6.31
CA GLY A 139 7.92 6.90 -7.26
C GLY A 139 6.85 6.84 -8.32
N MET A 140 6.85 5.71 -9.00
CA MET A 140 5.89 5.41 -10.04
C MET A 140 5.63 3.90 -10.06
N LYS A 141 4.40 3.54 -10.41
CA LYS A 141 4.01 2.18 -10.76
C LYS A 141 3.36 2.19 -12.13
N LEU A 142 3.72 1.22 -12.97
CA LEU A 142 2.99 0.93 -14.20
C LEU A 142 1.76 0.12 -13.83
N LEU A 143 0.62 0.57 -14.33
CA LEU A 143 -0.65 -0.12 -14.29
C LEU A 143 -0.94 -0.59 -15.70
N GLY A 144 -1.44 -1.80 -15.83
CA GLY A 144 -1.55 -2.39 -17.15
C GLY A 144 -2.84 -3.13 -17.40
N THR A 145 -3.05 -3.43 -18.68
CA THR A 145 -4.13 -4.28 -19.20
C THR A 145 -5.55 -3.80 -18.86
N PHE A 146 -5.75 -2.48 -18.77
CA PHE A 146 -7.05 -1.91 -18.44
C PHE A 146 -8.16 -2.52 -19.31
N CYS A 147 -9.17 -3.10 -18.66
CA CYS A 147 -10.25 -3.85 -19.29
C CYS A 147 -9.76 -4.92 -20.28
N TYR A 148 -8.71 -5.67 -19.87
CA TYR A 148 -8.09 -6.72 -20.71
C TYR A 148 -7.46 -6.20 -22.01
N ASN A 149 -7.26 -4.90 -22.13
CA ASN A 149 -6.54 -4.33 -23.27
C ASN A 149 -5.02 -4.33 -22.98
N PRO A 150 -4.23 -5.19 -23.60
CA PRO A 150 -2.80 -5.29 -23.35
C PRO A 150 -2.00 -4.05 -23.75
N GLN A 151 -2.59 -3.14 -24.50
CA GLN A 151 -1.98 -1.88 -24.89
C GLN A 151 -2.29 -0.73 -23.89
N ALA A 152 -3.26 -0.92 -23.01
CA ALA A 152 -3.62 0.07 -22.01
C ALA A 152 -2.69 0.01 -20.80
N VAL A 153 -1.43 0.37 -21.00
CA VAL A 153 -0.42 0.49 -19.95
C VAL A 153 -0.17 1.97 -19.67
N PHE A 154 -0.25 2.37 -18.43
CA PHE A 154 -0.06 3.77 -18.03
C PHE A 154 0.59 3.87 -16.65
N PRO A 155 1.39 4.92 -16.42
CA PRO A 155 2.01 5.14 -15.12
C PRO A 155 1.06 5.82 -14.14
N ILE A 156 1.22 5.48 -12.87
CA ILE A 156 0.77 6.31 -11.76
C ILE A 156 1.99 6.74 -10.94
N TYR A 157 2.10 8.03 -10.72
CA TYR A 157 3.15 8.64 -9.91
C TYR A 157 2.61 8.96 -8.53
N PHE A 158 3.49 8.90 -7.54
CA PHE A 158 3.12 9.22 -6.15
C PHE A 158 4.24 9.97 -5.42
N VAL A 159 3.84 10.70 -4.40
CA VAL A 159 4.69 11.22 -3.33
C VAL A 159 4.03 10.84 -2.01
N MET A 160 4.77 10.17 -1.14
CA MET A 160 4.30 9.75 0.18
C MET A 160 5.18 10.34 1.27
N ARG A 161 4.54 10.90 2.30
CA ARG A 161 5.18 11.45 3.50
C ARG A 161 4.69 10.73 4.74
N VAL A 162 5.62 10.46 5.66
CA VAL A 162 5.33 9.99 7.02
C VAL A 162 5.58 11.11 8.02
N SER A 163 4.75 11.20 9.06
CA SER A 163 4.77 12.32 10.02
C SER A 163 5.98 12.35 10.95
N LYS A 164 6.64 11.20 11.13
CA LYS A 164 7.76 11.04 12.07
C LYS A 164 8.93 10.39 11.37
N ARG A 165 10.15 10.81 11.72
CA ARG A 165 11.38 10.15 11.28
C ARG A 165 11.40 8.71 11.79
N PRO A 166 11.57 7.72 10.91
CA PRO A 166 11.67 6.32 11.31
C PRO A 166 12.99 6.01 12.02
N SER A 167 13.00 5.02 12.88
CA SER A 167 14.22 4.44 13.46
C SER A 167 15.03 3.65 12.43
N ALA A 168 14.34 3.01 11.48
CA ALA A 168 14.94 2.34 10.34
C ALA A 168 14.02 2.43 9.11
N THR A 169 14.61 2.39 7.93
CA THR A 169 13.88 2.37 6.65
C THR A 169 14.69 1.62 5.61
N GLY A 170 14.02 1.08 4.62
CA GLY A 170 14.66 0.41 3.50
C GLY A 170 13.65 0.00 2.44
N PHE A 171 14.15 -0.71 1.45
CA PHE A 171 13.37 -1.22 0.34
C PHE A 171 13.32 -2.74 0.36
N TRP A 172 12.30 -3.31 -0.23
CA TRP A 172 12.29 -4.72 -0.57
C TRP A 172 12.06 -4.94 -2.05
N LYS A 173 12.48 -6.09 -2.51
CA LYS A 173 12.22 -6.57 -3.86
C LYS A 173 12.05 -8.08 -3.83
N LYS A 174 11.03 -8.57 -4.52
CA LYS A 174 10.90 -10.01 -4.77
C LYS A 174 12.05 -10.46 -5.65
N GLN A 175 12.68 -11.55 -5.27
CA GLN A 175 13.79 -12.10 -6.05
C GLN A 175 13.27 -12.89 -7.23
N PRO A 176 13.84 -12.73 -8.43
CA PRO A 176 13.49 -13.56 -9.55
C PRO A 176 13.88 -15.01 -9.29
N PRO A 177 13.21 -15.99 -9.91
CA PRO A 177 13.58 -17.39 -9.84
C PRO A 177 15.03 -17.58 -10.27
N LYS A 178 15.76 -18.42 -9.55
CA LYS A 178 17.09 -18.83 -9.98
C LYS A 178 16.96 -19.68 -11.24
N TYR A 179 17.75 -19.40 -12.25
CA TYR A 179 17.85 -20.21 -13.49
C TYR A 179 16.61 -20.22 -14.41
N GLY A 180 15.71 -19.26 -14.29
CA GLY A 180 14.56 -19.14 -15.19
C GLY A 180 13.52 -20.25 -15.04
N VAL A 181 13.53 -21.00 -13.94
CA VAL A 181 12.51 -22.02 -13.64
C VAL A 181 11.35 -21.35 -12.91
N GLU A 182 10.28 -21.07 -13.64
CA GLU A 182 9.16 -20.27 -13.13
C GLU A 182 8.20 -21.04 -12.23
N ALA A 183 8.01 -22.35 -12.44
CA ALA A 183 6.81 -23.01 -11.94
C ALA A 183 6.88 -23.50 -10.49
N GLU A 184 8.04 -23.82 -9.96
CA GLU A 184 8.15 -24.42 -8.61
C GLU A 184 8.64 -23.44 -7.56
N TRP A 185 9.10 -22.29 -8.00
CA TRP A 185 9.83 -21.36 -7.16
C TRP A 185 8.94 -20.30 -6.53
N ASP A 186 7.88 -19.91 -7.21
CA ASP A 186 7.06 -18.76 -6.85
C ASP A 186 5.94 -19.08 -5.83
N LYS A 187 5.64 -20.35 -5.62
CA LYS A 187 4.46 -20.73 -4.84
C LYS A 187 4.65 -20.71 -3.33
N ASP A 188 5.87 -20.89 -2.83
CA ASP A 188 6.09 -21.22 -1.42
C ASP A 188 7.15 -20.40 -0.69
N ALA A 189 7.84 -19.50 -1.35
CA ALA A 189 8.89 -18.75 -0.70
C ALA A 189 8.58 -17.27 -0.67
N GLY A 190 8.50 -16.70 0.50
CA GLY A 190 8.67 -15.28 0.74
C GLY A 190 10.07 -14.85 0.29
N ASN A 191 10.29 -14.80 -1.01
CA ASN A 191 11.60 -14.55 -1.61
C ASN A 191 11.84 -13.05 -1.77
N TYR A 192 11.49 -12.30 -0.75
CA TYR A 192 11.78 -10.88 -0.70
C TYR A 192 13.15 -10.63 -0.12
N LYS A 193 13.95 -9.84 -0.81
CA LYS A 193 15.22 -9.35 -0.31
C LYS A 193 15.03 -7.96 0.25
N LEU A 194 15.49 -7.75 1.49
CA LEU A 194 15.51 -6.46 2.16
C LEU A 194 16.80 -5.70 1.84
N TYR A 195 16.68 -4.42 1.54
CA TYR A 195 17.77 -3.50 1.22
C TYR A 195 17.77 -2.37 2.25
N THR A 196 18.48 -2.57 3.36
CA THR A 196 18.52 -1.62 4.49
C THR A 196 19.49 -0.47 4.30
N HIS A 197 20.56 -0.69 3.54
CA HIS A 197 21.62 0.30 3.36
C HIS A 197 21.92 0.59 1.90
N TYR A 198 21.12 0.10 1.00
CA TYR A 198 21.37 0.14 -0.42
C TYR A 198 20.62 1.30 -1.08
N GLY A 199 21.41 2.25 -1.58
CA GLY A 199 20.93 3.22 -2.55
C GLY A 199 19.84 4.18 -2.05
N ARG A 200 19.49 5.10 -2.93
CA ARG A 200 18.34 5.99 -2.75
C ARG A 200 17.11 5.53 -3.51
N GLU A 201 17.26 4.56 -4.41
CA GLU A 201 16.24 4.18 -5.38
C GLU A 201 16.27 2.66 -5.64
N LEU A 202 15.11 2.08 -5.81
CA LEU A 202 14.94 0.68 -6.22
C LEU A 202 13.86 0.59 -7.30
N ALA A 203 14.09 -0.25 -8.30
CA ALA A 203 13.13 -0.54 -9.37
C ALA A 203 12.93 -2.04 -9.57
N GLY A 204 11.74 -2.42 -9.99
CA GLY A 204 11.36 -3.80 -10.30
C GLY A 204 9.86 -4.01 -10.35
N ASP A 205 9.44 -5.24 -10.55
CA ASP A 205 8.02 -5.58 -10.67
C ASP A 205 7.33 -5.64 -9.29
N ASP A 206 7.99 -6.24 -8.33
CA ASP A 206 7.45 -6.44 -6.98
C ASP A 206 8.41 -5.83 -5.97
N VAL A 207 8.23 -4.52 -5.75
CA VAL A 207 9.07 -3.70 -4.88
C VAL A 207 8.21 -2.95 -3.87
N GLY A 208 8.85 -2.51 -2.79
CA GLY A 208 8.21 -1.64 -1.81
C GLY A 208 9.22 -0.99 -0.88
N VAL A 209 8.70 -0.21 0.04
CA VAL A 209 9.47 0.50 1.06
C VAL A 209 8.82 0.33 2.43
N TRP A 210 9.63 0.20 3.47
CA TRP A 210 9.16 0.19 4.85
C TRP A 210 9.78 1.32 5.67
N PHE A 211 9.02 1.73 6.69
CA PHE A 211 9.43 2.66 7.73
C PHE A 211 9.17 1.98 9.07
N SER A 212 10.21 1.82 9.90
CA SER A 212 10.11 1.19 11.22
C SER A 212 10.20 2.23 12.33
N TYR A 213 9.49 1.97 13.41
CA TYR A 213 9.39 2.85 14.58
C TYR A 213 9.40 2.01 15.86
N ASP A 214 9.89 2.60 16.94
CA ASP A 214 9.61 2.15 18.31
C ASP A 214 8.49 3.05 18.83
N THR A 215 7.27 2.51 18.90
CA THR A 215 6.08 3.27 19.30
C THR A 215 5.77 3.08 20.79
N THR A 216 5.22 4.13 21.39
CA THR A 216 4.59 4.07 22.71
C THR A 216 3.10 3.75 22.56
N GLU A 217 2.45 3.32 23.65
CA GLU A 217 1.02 3.02 23.62
C GLU A 217 0.19 4.23 23.22
N GLY A 218 -0.65 4.06 22.20
CA GLY A 218 -1.49 5.12 21.65
C GLY A 218 -0.76 6.13 20.76
N GLU A 219 0.50 5.87 20.39
CA GLU A 219 1.24 6.74 19.48
C GLU A 219 0.62 6.78 18.11
N GLN A 220 0.45 7.98 17.57
CA GLN A 220 -0.14 8.22 16.26
C GLN A 220 0.93 8.56 15.23
N LEU A 221 0.90 7.84 14.13
CA LEU A 221 1.71 8.12 12.94
C LEU A 221 0.77 8.44 11.78
N GLU A 222 1.10 9.50 11.05
CA GLU A 222 0.34 9.88 9.86
C GLU A 222 1.12 9.52 8.59
N VAL A 223 0.37 9.16 7.57
CA VAL A 223 0.82 9.00 6.19
C VAL A 223 0.01 9.93 5.32
N ARG A 224 0.65 10.63 4.41
CA ARG A 224 0.01 11.46 3.40
C ARG A 224 0.55 11.08 2.04
N MET A 225 -0.34 10.88 1.09
CA MET A 225 0.05 10.51 -0.27
C MET A 225 -0.67 11.38 -1.30
N GLY A 226 0.09 11.95 -2.21
CA GLY A 226 -0.41 12.59 -3.42
C GLY A 226 -0.16 11.69 -4.62
N VAL A 227 -1.09 11.67 -5.56
CA VAL A 227 -1.01 10.86 -6.78
C VAL A 227 -1.25 11.68 -8.04
N SER A 228 -0.68 11.21 -9.15
CA SER A 228 -0.86 11.81 -10.47
C SER A 228 -0.63 10.80 -11.58
N PHE A 229 -1.39 10.89 -12.66
CA PHE A 229 -1.12 10.14 -13.90
C PHE A 229 -0.18 10.88 -14.86
N VAL A 230 0.39 12.02 -14.45
CA VAL A 230 1.22 12.88 -15.30
C VAL A 230 2.70 12.80 -14.93
N SER A 231 3.02 13.10 -13.66
CA SER A 231 4.41 13.08 -13.18
C SER A 231 4.48 13.08 -11.66
N VAL A 232 5.68 12.83 -11.12
CA VAL A 232 6.00 12.96 -9.68
C VAL A 232 5.81 14.39 -9.22
N GLU A 233 6.21 15.37 -10.02
CA GLU A 233 6.05 16.80 -9.70
C GLU A 233 4.57 17.15 -9.53
N ASN A 234 3.72 16.65 -10.42
CA ASN A 234 2.27 16.86 -10.29
C ASN A 234 1.68 16.11 -9.07
N ALA A 235 2.17 14.92 -8.75
CA ALA A 235 1.76 14.22 -7.52
C ALA A 235 2.12 15.05 -6.28
N ARG A 236 3.30 15.67 -6.28
CA ARG A 236 3.75 16.58 -5.21
C ARG A 236 2.88 17.82 -5.11
N LEU A 237 2.60 18.48 -6.23
CA LEU A 237 1.71 19.64 -6.26
C LEU A 237 0.30 19.29 -5.76
N ASN A 238 -0.23 18.13 -6.15
CA ASN A 238 -1.52 17.66 -5.65
C ASN A 238 -1.49 17.45 -4.14
N LEU A 239 -0.44 16.80 -3.63
CA LEU A 239 -0.26 16.61 -2.19
C LEU A 239 -0.20 17.96 -1.44
N GLU A 240 0.59 18.89 -1.93
CA GLU A 240 0.76 20.20 -1.30
C GLU A 240 -0.52 21.04 -1.34
N ALA A 241 -1.23 21.04 -2.46
CA ALA A 241 -2.45 21.82 -2.62
C ALA A 241 -3.62 21.28 -1.78
N GLU A 242 -3.74 19.96 -1.66
CA GLU A 242 -4.91 19.34 -1.04
C GLU A 242 -4.74 19.01 0.44
N GLN A 243 -3.50 18.94 0.93
CA GLN A 243 -3.21 18.54 2.32
C GLN A 243 -2.87 19.71 3.26
N GLN A 244 -2.81 20.94 2.76
CA GLN A 244 -2.56 22.11 3.61
C GLN A 244 -3.69 22.37 4.62
N GLU A 245 -4.90 21.93 4.31
CA GLU A 245 -6.10 22.19 5.11
C GLU A 245 -6.71 20.93 5.75
N LEU A 246 -6.24 19.73 5.38
CA LEU A 246 -6.79 18.47 5.89
C LEU A 246 -6.07 18.03 7.18
N SER A 247 -6.62 18.43 8.29
CA SER A 247 -6.47 17.67 9.53
C SER A 247 -7.56 16.58 9.56
N LEU A 248 -7.21 15.34 9.91
CA LEU A 248 -8.18 14.27 10.20
C LEU A 248 -9.19 14.66 11.31
N ILE A 249 -8.97 15.81 11.94
CA ILE A 249 -9.84 16.40 12.99
C ILE A 249 -10.99 17.22 12.38
N HIS A 250 -10.97 17.51 11.11
CA HIS A 250 -11.95 18.41 10.47
C HIS A 250 -12.96 17.68 9.55
N ILE A 251 -13.08 16.36 9.72
CA ILE A 251 -14.09 15.56 9.03
C ILE A 251 -15.17 15.11 10.02
#